data_5c58a860dbf652f0f012e1aaaf2cdd02
#
_entry.id   5c58a860dbf652f0f012e1aaaf2cdd02
#
_cell.length_a   1.000
_cell.length_b   1.000
_cell.length_c   1.000
_cell.angle_alpha   90.00
_cell.angle_beta   90.00
_cell.angle_gamma   90.00
#
_symmetry.space_group_name_H-M   'P 1'
#
loop_
_entity.id
_entity.type
_entity.pdbx_description
1 polymer ?
#
loop_
_entity_poly.entity_id
_entity_poly.type
_entity_poly.pdbx_seq_one_letter_code
_entity_poly.pdbx_strand_id
1 'polypeptide(L)'
;MTTRANTICLLEILKEYSDADHIMQMQEIIAKMKAVYSLEVDRRTVYSSVDLLKELGYDISDYNDNGVGYYLRERDFETSEIR
;
A
#
# COMPACT_ATOMS: atom_id res chain seq x y z
N MET A 1 7.07 17.05 -2.24
CA MET A 1 7.33 15.67 -1.81
C MET A 1 7.49 14.78 -3.01
N THR A 2 8.44 13.89 -2.98
CA THR A 2 8.71 13.07 -4.14
C THR A 2 7.85 11.83 -4.16
N THR A 3 7.70 11.27 -5.35
CA THR A 3 6.95 10.02 -5.49
C THR A 3 7.56 8.92 -4.67
N ARG A 4 8.90 8.92 -4.56
CA ARG A 4 9.58 7.88 -3.80
C ARG A 4 9.17 7.91 -2.33
N ALA A 5 9.13 9.10 -1.74
CA ALA A 5 8.74 9.21 -0.34
C ALA A 5 7.29 8.79 -0.16
N ASN A 6 6.41 9.21 -1.08
CA ASN A 6 5.02 8.81 -0.99
C ASN A 6 4.88 7.30 -1.08
N THR A 7 5.66 6.69 -1.97
CA THR A 7 5.58 5.24 -2.17
C THR A 7 6.03 4.49 -0.93
N ILE A 8 7.12 4.93 -0.30
CA ILE A 8 7.61 4.26 0.89
C ILE A 8 6.61 4.39 2.03
N CYS A 9 6.03 5.58 2.19
CA CYS A 9 5.06 5.80 3.25
C CYS A 9 3.81 4.96 3.02
N LEU A 10 3.37 4.85 1.77
CA LEU A 10 2.22 4.03 1.47
C LEU A 10 2.50 2.56 1.79
N LEU A 11 3.70 2.09 1.46
CA LEU A 11 4.05 0.72 1.76
C LEU A 11 3.99 0.46 3.27
N GLU A 12 4.52 1.38 4.06
CA GLU A 12 4.49 1.21 5.51
C GLU A 12 3.06 1.20 6.04
N ILE A 13 2.20 2.02 5.48
CA ILE A 13 0.81 2.04 5.89
C ILE A 13 0.13 0.72 5.56
N LEU A 14 0.38 0.19 4.37
CA LEU A 14 -0.21 -1.08 4.00
C LEU A 14 0.32 -2.22 4.87
N LYS A 15 1.59 -2.17 5.23
CA LYS A 15 2.15 -3.20 6.10
C LYS A 15 1.56 -3.14 7.50
N GLU A 16 1.33 -1.93 7.98
CA GLU A 16 0.90 -1.75 9.37
C GLU A 16 -0.61 -1.92 9.54
N TYR A 17 -1.39 -1.43 8.59
CA TYR A 17 -2.82 -1.31 8.79
C TYR A 17 -3.68 -2.14 7.86
N SER A 18 -3.10 -2.86 6.90
CA SER A 18 -3.92 -3.61 5.98
C SER A 18 -3.55 -5.09 5.98
N ASP A 19 -4.53 -5.93 5.71
CA ASP A 19 -4.31 -7.34 5.48
C ASP A 19 -5.59 -7.89 4.88
N ALA A 20 -5.67 -9.20 4.72
CA ALA A 20 -6.83 -9.82 4.09
C ALA A 20 -8.10 -9.59 4.90
N ASP A 21 -7.96 -9.36 6.20
CA ASP A 21 -9.11 -9.12 7.05
C ASP A 21 -9.44 -7.64 7.17
N HIS A 22 -8.55 -6.76 6.74
CA HIS A 22 -8.80 -5.33 6.79
C HIS A 22 -8.30 -4.72 5.49
N ILE A 23 -9.19 -4.60 4.53
CA ILE A 23 -8.86 -4.03 3.22
C ILE A 23 -9.10 -2.54 3.28
N MET A 24 -8.09 -1.74 2.93
CA MET A 24 -8.17 -0.30 3.07
C MET A 24 -8.74 0.33 1.81
N GLN A 25 -9.76 1.15 1.97
CA GLN A 25 -10.32 1.90 0.87
C GLN A 25 -9.45 3.12 0.58
N MET A 26 -9.63 3.70 -0.59
CA MET A 26 -8.83 4.85 -1.00
C MET A 26 -8.87 5.97 0.03
N GLN A 27 -10.05 6.28 0.56
CA GLN A 27 -10.17 7.35 1.53
C GLN A 27 -9.40 7.05 2.80
N GLU A 28 -9.40 5.80 3.20
CA GLU A 28 -8.69 5.41 4.40
C GLU A 28 -7.19 5.55 4.21
N ILE A 29 -6.70 5.17 3.04
CA ILE A 29 -5.28 5.31 2.74
C ILE A 29 -4.86 6.77 2.77
N ILE A 30 -5.64 7.62 2.12
CA ILE A 30 -5.34 9.05 2.08
C ILE A 30 -5.35 9.64 3.48
N ALA A 31 -6.33 9.24 4.28
CA ALA A 31 -6.42 9.75 5.64
C ALA A 31 -5.25 9.29 6.50
N LYS A 32 -4.81 8.06 6.34
CA LYS A 32 -3.67 7.56 7.09
C LYS A 32 -2.37 8.22 6.66
N MET A 33 -2.21 8.48 5.37
CA MET A 33 -1.01 9.17 4.90
C MET A 33 -0.90 10.53 5.58
N LYS A 34 -2.02 11.22 5.71
CA LYS A 34 -2.01 12.53 6.34
C LYS A 34 -1.82 12.41 7.85
N ALA A 35 -2.51 11.47 8.48
CA ALA A 35 -2.46 11.37 9.94
C ALA A 35 -1.11 10.88 10.44
N VAL A 36 -0.52 9.93 9.75
CA VAL A 36 0.71 9.31 10.22
C VAL A 36 1.94 10.06 9.75
N TYR A 37 1.93 10.51 8.49
CA TYR A 37 3.12 11.11 7.90
C TYR A 37 2.95 12.57 7.54
N SER A 38 1.78 13.16 7.79
CA SER A 38 1.47 14.54 7.43
C SER A 38 1.64 14.78 5.94
N LEU A 39 1.35 13.76 5.14
CA LEU A 39 1.44 13.87 3.70
C LEU A 39 0.05 13.97 3.11
N GLU A 40 -0.19 15.02 2.35
CA GLU A 40 -1.45 15.17 1.65
C GLU A 40 -1.28 14.64 0.25
N VAL A 41 -1.93 13.55 -0.05
CA VAL A 41 -1.83 12.92 -1.35
C VAL A 41 -3.23 12.80 -1.94
N ASP A 42 -3.29 12.70 -3.25
CA ASP A 42 -4.57 12.51 -3.90
C ASP A 42 -4.64 11.10 -4.46
N ARG A 43 -5.78 10.82 -5.07
CA ARG A 43 -6.03 9.49 -5.61
C ARG A 43 -5.00 9.08 -6.64
N ARG A 44 -4.60 10.02 -7.50
CA ARG A 44 -3.65 9.71 -8.54
C ARG A 44 -2.30 9.32 -7.94
N THR A 45 -1.89 10.00 -6.88
CA THR A 45 -0.64 9.67 -6.22
C THR A 45 -0.69 8.27 -5.64
N VAL A 46 -1.82 7.88 -5.07
CA VAL A 46 -1.95 6.53 -4.52
C VAL A 46 -1.86 5.50 -5.64
N TYR A 47 -2.53 5.73 -6.76
CA TYR A 47 -2.45 4.80 -7.89
C TYR A 47 -1.00 4.64 -8.36
N SER A 48 -0.30 5.75 -8.53
CA SER A 48 1.08 5.69 -9.00
C SER A 48 1.96 4.94 -8.02
N SER A 49 1.77 5.18 -6.73
CA SER A 49 2.57 4.53 -5.72
C SER A 49 2.30 3.03 -5.67
N VAL A 50 1.04 2.64 -5.80
CA VAL A 50 0.69 1.22 -5.81
C VAL A 50 1.32 0.54 -7.03
N ASP A 51 1.24 1.18 -8.20
CA ASP A 51 1.84 0.61 -9.40
C ASP A 51 3.33 0.42 -9.23
N LEU A 52 4.00 1.40 -8.65
CA LEU A 52 5.43 1.31 -8.45
C LEU A 52 5.77 0.18 -7.48
N LEU A 53 4.99 0.03 -6.41
CA LEU A 53 5.25 -1.05 -5.47
C LEU A 53 5.05 -2.41 -6.12
N LYS A 54 4.06 -2.53 -7.00
CA LYS A 54 3.87 -3.79 -7.72
C LYS A 54 5.06 -4.08 -8.62
N GLU A 55 5.60 -3.06 -9.25
CA GLU A 55 6.77 -3.25 -10.10
C GLU A 55 7.98 -3.67 -9.29
N LEU A 56 8.05 -3.23 -8.05
CA LEU A 56 9.15 -3.60 -7.19
C LEU A 56 9.01 -4.98 -6.59
N GLY A 57 7.89 -5.64 -6.85
CA GLY A 57 7.72 -7.02 -6.40
C GLY A 57 6.77 -7.20 -5.25
N TYR A 58 6.15 -6.14 -4.75
CA TYR A 58 5.20 -6.29 -3.67
C TYR A 58 3.85 -6.73 -4.22
N ASP A 59 3.21 -7.64 -3.50
CA ASP A 59 1.96 -8.21 -3.96
C ASP A 59 0.81 -7.45 -3.32
N ILE A 60 0.32 -6.44 -4.01
CA ILE A 60 -0.76 -5.61 -3.48
C ILE A 60 -2.05 -5.96 -4.21
N SER A 61 -3.07 -6.30 -3.45
CA SER A 61 -4.39 -6.55 -4.00
C SER A 61 -5.11 -5.22 -4.11
N ASP A 62 -5.74 -4.94 -5.24
CA ASP A 62 -6.40 -3.67 -5.45
C ASP A 62 -7.86 -3.87 -5.80
N TYR A 63 -8.55 -2.80 -6.19
CA TYR A 63 -9.96 -2.88 -6.49
C TYR A 63 -10.29 -3.88 -7.59
N ASN A 64 -9.39 -4.05 -8.56
CA ASN A 64 -9.65 -5.01 -9.61
C ASN A 64 -9.62 -6.42 -9.11
N ASP A 65 -8.84 -6.67 -8.06
CA ASP A 65 -8.72 -8.00 -7.51
C ASP A 65 -9.84 -8.34 -6.53
N ASN A 66 -10.21 -7.39 -5.68
CA ASN A 66 -11.12 -7.72 -4.59
C ASN A 66 -12.39 -6.87 -4.56
N GLY A 67 -12.44 -5.78 -5.32
CA GLY A 67 -13.64 -4.97 -5.38
C GLY A 67 -13.89 -4.09 -4.17
N VAL A 68 -12.97 -4.06 -3.22
CA VAL A 68 -13.15 -3.29 -2.00
C VAL A 68 -12.11 -2.20 -1.83
N GLY A 69 -10.84 -2.53 -1.99
CA GLY A 69 -9.79 -1.55 -1.80
C GLY A 69 -8.43 -2.19 -1.94
N TYR A 70 -7.49 -1.75 -1.11
CA TYR A 70 -6.11 -2.17 -1.21
C TYR A 70 -5.67 -2.88 0.03
N TYR A 71 -4.85 -3.93 -0.12
CA TYR A 71 -4.15 -4.48 1.02
C TYR A 71 -2.90 -5.18 0.51
N LEU A 72 -1.91 -5.28 1.38
CA LEU A 72 -0.67 -5.97 1.05
C LEU A 72 -0.83 -7.43 1.42
N ARG A 73 -0.71 -8.31 0.44
CA ARG A 73 -0.81 -9.73 0.73
C ARG A 73 0.43 -10.17 1.45
N GLU A 74 0.19 -10.99 2.45
CA GLU A 74 1.31 -11.47 3.20
C GLU A 74 2.04 -12.50 2.41
N ARG A 75 3.32 -12.40 2.34
CA ARG A 75 4.12 -13.31 1.60
C ARG A 75 5.06 -14.00 2.55
N ASP A 76 5.33 -15.24 2.25
CA ASP A 76 6.23 -15.97 3.09
C ASP A 76 7.59 -16.04 2.50
N PHE A 77 7.90 -15.22 1.54
CA PHE A 77 9.18 -15.34 0.90
C PHE A 77 10.30 -15.11 1.88
N GLU A 78 10.04 -14.33 2.89
CA GLU A 78 11.10 -14.09 3.83
C GLU A 78 11.44 -15.34 4.58
N THR A 79 10.52 -16.27 4.74
CA THR A 79 10.89 -17.47 5.40
C THR A 79 11.40 -18.50 4.43
N SER A 80 10.92 -18.47 3.24
CA SER A 80 11.28 -19.52 2.33
C SER A 80 12.70 -19.38 1.89
N GLU A 81 13.13 -18.18 1.63
CA GLU A 81 14.41 -18.07 1.11
C GLU A 81 15.42 -17.95 2.12
N ILE A 82 15.01 -17.75 3.26
CA ILE A 82 15.97 -17.60 4.22
C ILE A 82 16.61 -18.81 4.50
N ARG A 83 16.53 -19.60 4.16
CA ARG A 83 17.17 -20.65 4.52
C ARG A 83 18.02 -21.12 3.81
#